data_a4aa960b88c71aa8e3a9f2779a8dcffb
#
_entry.id   a4aa960b88c71aa8e3a9f2779a8dcffb
#
_cell.length_a   1.000
_cell.length_b   1.000
_cell.length_c   1.000
_cell.angle_alpha   90.00
_cell.angle_beta   90.00
_cell.angle_gamma   90.00
#
_symmetry.space_group_name_H-M   'P 1'
#
loop_
_entity.id
_entity.type
_entity.pdbx_description
1 polymer ?
#
loop_
_entity_poly.entity_id
_entity_poly.type
_entity_poly.pdbx_seq_one_letter_code
_entity_poly.pdbx_strand_id
1 'polypeptide(L)'
;ASHKGTKGQTPGMTTIRERLQKAISRLVVFSIIPLVILTVILNLSSTMRTLEGDMLVVAEISADRIKEELRVTTTIVSELGCSYQLSSPVFTQEQKQQYINQRVEAYGMVRGKLIGSNGICAYDGTDYSDRYYFKRSMQGEVVVSDPVIAKTDGKLSVIISAPVYADGDKNGDIVGVVFVVPDPEFLN
;
A
#
# COMPACT_ATOMS: atom_id res chain seq x y z
N ALA A 1 60.74 -22.08 79.24
CA ALA A 1 59.75 -23.07 79.03
C ALA A 1 58.52 -22.40 78.29
N SER A 2 58.36 -22.65 77.05
CA SER A 2 57.28 -22.06 76.24
C SER A 2 56.47 -23.18 75.66
N HIS A 3 55.22 -23.30 76.09
CA HIS A 3 54.24 -24.22 75.54
C HIS A 3 53.57 -23.62 74.34
N LYS A 4 53.81 -24.29 73.22
CA LYS A 4 53.18 -23.98 71.93
C LYS A 4 51.94 -24.81 71.82
N GLY A 5 50.75 -24.23 72.04
CA GLY A 5 49.49 -24.90 71.86
C GLY A 5 49.12 -25.03 70.39
N THR A 6 49.05 -26.27 69.94
CA THR A 6 48.62 -26.63 68.60
C THR A 6 47.10 -26.59 68.53
N LYS A 7 46.51 -25.61 67.81
CA LYS A 7 45.10 -25.60 67.49
C LYS A 7 44.83 -26.63 66.40
N GLY A 8 44.22 -27.74 66.78
CA GLY A 8 43.67 -28.73 65.88
C GLY A 8 42.50 -28.09 65.13
N GLN A 9 42.62 -27.90 63.85
CA GLN A 9 41.50 -27.61 62.93
C GLN A 9 40.76 -28.91 62.71
N THR A 10 39.55 -29.01 63.27
CA THR A 10 38.62 -30.06 62.90
C THR A 10 38.11 -29.84 61.50
N PRO A 11 38.19 -30.84 60.59
CA PRO A 11 37.65 -30.72 59.23
C PRO A 11 36.11 -30.57 59.31
N GLY A 12 35.62 -29.53 58.64
CA GLY A 12 34.27 -29.02 58.67
C GLY A 12 33.15 -30.04 58.68
N MET A 13 32.49 -30.16 59.81
CA MET A 13 31.11 -30.63 59.88
C MET A 13 30.23 -29.61 59.16
N THR A 14 30.05 -29.78 57.81
CA THR A 14 28.91 -29.13 57.12
C THR A 14 27.67 -29.62 57.84
N THR A 15 27.01 -28.75 58.56
CA THR A 15 25.84 -29.08 59.41
C THR A 15 24.77 -29.65 58.43
N ILE A 16 24.05 -30.70 58.90
CA ILE A 16 22.95 -31.32 58.15
C ILE A 16 22.02 -30.24 57.56
N ARG A 17 21.89 -29.15 58.28
CA ARG A 17 21.14 -27.96 57.86
C ARG A 17 21.67 -27.30 56.57
N GLU A 18 22.98 -27.16 56.41
CA GLU A 18 23.57 -26.59 55.17
C GLU A 18 23.44 -27.52 53.96
N ARG A 19 23.56 -28.83 54.17
CA ARG A 19 23.32 -29.82 53.11
C ARG A 19 21.86 -29.84 52.69
N LEU A 20 20.93 -29.77 53.60
CA LEU A 20 19.50 -29.72 53.35
C LEU A 20 19.14 -28.42 52.62
N GLN A 21 19.66 -27.27 53.09
CA GLN A 21 19.42 -25.98 52.45
C GLN A 21 19.94 -25.93 51.00
N LYS A 22 21.13 -26.48 50.77
CA LYS A 22 21.69 -26.58 49.39
C LYS A 22 20.90 -27.53 48.51
N ALA A 23 20.39 -28.64 49.04
CA ALA A 23 19.56 -29.59 48.31
C ALA A 23 18.21 -28.95 47.94
N ILE A 24 17.53 -28.28 48.89
CA ILE A 24 16.28 -27.57 48.64
C ILE A 24 16.46 -26.45 47.63
N SER A 25 17.51 -25.62 47.76
CA SER A 25 17.81 -24.55 46.85
C SER A 25 18.04 -25.07 45.42
N ARG A 26 18.80 -26.16 45.24
CA ARG A 26 18.99 -26.77 43.92
C ARG A 26 17.71 -27.32 43.33
N LEU A 27 16.86 -27.93 44.13
CA LEU A 27 15.57 -28.47 43.66
C LEU A 27 14.62 -27.34 43.21
N VAL A 28 14.58 -26.24 43.94
CA VAL A 28 13.78 -25.03 43.60
C VAL A 28 14.28 -24.38 42.30
N VAL A 29 15.61 -24.22 42.19
CA VAL A 29 16.21 -23.65 40.97
C VAL A 29 15.95 -24.53 39.75
N PHE A 30 16.09 -25.88 39.93
CA PHE A 30 15.87 -26.86 38.86
C PHE A 30 14.40 -26.92 38.43
N SER A 31 13.46 -26.58 39.29
CA SER A 31 12.02 -26.50 38.99
C SER A 31 11.60 -25.15 38.36
N ILE A 32 12.14 -24.05 38.84
CA ILE A 32 11.72 -22.70 38.38
C ILE A 32 12.29 -22.37 36.99
N ILE A 33 13.56 -22.71 36.72
CA ILE A 33 14.22 -22.37 35.47
C ILE A 33 13.48 -22.94 34.23
N PRO A 34 13.13 -24.25 34.19
CA PRO A 34 12.39 -24.79 33.05
C PRO A 34 11.01 -24.16 32.88
N LEU A 35 10.34 -23.83 33.99
CA LEU A 35 9.01 -23.21 33.96
C LEU A 35 9.07 -21.80 33.34
N VAL A 36 10.08 -21.01 33.74
CA VAL A 36 10.31 -19.68 33.16
C VAL A 36 10.64 -19.76 31.68
N ILE A 37 11.53 -20.68 31.30
CA ILE A 37 11.89 -20.90 29.89
C ILE A 37 10.66 -21.30 29.08
N LEU A 38 9.86 -22.23 29.57
CA LEU A 38 8.64 -22.68 28.92
C LEU A 38 7.64 -21.50 28.73
N THR A 39 7.46 -20.70 29.79
CA THR A 39 6.58 -19.51 29.73
C THR A 39 7.05 -18.51 28.71
N VAL A 40 8.36 -18.24 28.62
CA VAL A 40 8.94 -17.32 27.63
C VAL A 40 8.75 -17.88 26.21
N ILE A 41 8.99 -19.17 25.98
CA ILE A 41 8.80 -19.79 24.68
C ILE A 41 7.34 -19.73 24.24
N LEU A 42 6.39 -20.03 25.14
CA LEU A 42 4.96 -19.97 24.84
C LEU A 42 4.50 -18.53 24.54
N ASN A 43 4.97 -17.54 25.32
CA ASN A 43 4.66 -16.14 25.06
C ASN A 43 5.22 -15.66 23.71
N LEU A 44 6.48 -15.98 23.40
CA LEU A 44 7.07 -15.60 22.12
C LEU A 44 6.33 -16.27 20.94
N SER A 45 6.00 -17.55 21.05
CA SER A 45 5.23 -18.25 20.02
C SER A 45 3.83 -17.70 19.82
N SER A 46 3.15 -17.32 20.91
CA SER A 46 1.83 -16.71 20.86
C SER A 46 1.88 -15.32 20.20
N THR A 47 2.85 -14.49 20.62
CA THR A 47 3.03 -13.13 20.08
C THR A 47 3.35 -13.16 18.58
N MET A 48 4.23 -14.08 18.13
CA MET A 48 4.55 -14.21 16.71
C MET A 48 3.32 -14.59 15.87
N ARG A 49 2.51 -15.55 16.34
CA ARG A 49 1.28 -15.96 15.62
C ARG A 49 0.24 -14.86 15.54
N THR A 50 0.10 -14.06 16.60
CA THR A 50 -0.84 -12.93 16.61
C THR A 50 -0.37 -11.83 15.65
N LEU A 51 0.94 -11.51 15.65
CA LEU A 51 1.51 -10.52 14.73
C LEU A 51 1.36 -10.94 13.25
N GLU A 52 1.60 -12.20 12.91
CA GLU A 52 1.39 -12.69 11.54
C GLU A 52 -0.09 -12.61 11.12
N GLY A 53 -1.02 -12.95 12.01
CA GLY A 53 -2.46 -12.84 11.74
C GLY A 53 -2.92 -11.40 11.55
N ASP A 54 -2.50 -10.50 12.42
CA ASP A 54 -2.89 -9.09 12.37
C ASP A 54 -2.30 -8.38 11.14
N MET A 55 -1.06 -8.69 10.75
CA MET A 55 -0.45 -8.13 9.55
C MET A 55 -1.14 -8.59 8.26
N LEU A 56 -1.58 -9.84 8.17
CA LEU A 56 -2.33 -10.34 7.01
C LEU A 56 -3.69 -9.64 6.88
N VAL A 57 -4.41 -9.45 7.98
CA VAL A 57 -5.71 -8.75 7.99
C VAL A 57 -5.55 -7.28 7.57
N VAL A 58 -4.52 -6.59 8.08
CA VAL A 58 -4.24 -5.19 7.69
C VAL A 58 -3.87 -5.10 6.21
N ALA A 59 -3.05 -6.02 5.71
CA ALA A 59 -2.68 -6.06 4.30
C ALA A 59 -3.89 -6.34 3.38
N GLU A 60 -4.79 -7.23 3.78
CA GLU A 60 -6.01 -7.56 3.05
C GLU A 60 -6.97 -6.35 3.00
N ILE A 61 -7.22 -5.70 4.14
CA ILE A 61 -8.06 -4.49 4.22
C ILE A 61 -7.47 -3.37 3.36
N SER A 62 -6.15 -3.18 3.39
CA SER A 62 -5.48 -2.16 2.58
C SER A 62 -5.58 -2.46 1.09
N ALA A 63 -5.41 -3.72 0.69
CA ALA A 63 -5.56 -4.15 -0.71
C ALA A 63 -6.99 -3.96 -1.22
N ASP A 64 -8.00 -4.30 -0.41
CA ASP A 64 -9.41 -4.12 -0.77
C ASP A 64 -9.78 -2.64 -0.89
N ARG A 65 -9.25 -1.80 -0.01
CA ARG A 65 -9.45 -0.34 -0.09
C ARG A 65 -8.86 0.24 -1.37
N ILE A 66 -7.63 -0.11 -1.71
CA ILE A 66 -6.98 0.33 -2.96
C ILE A 66 -7.79 -0.13 -4.17
N LYS A 67 -8.26 -1.39 -4.17
CA LYS A 67 -9.06 -1.95 -5.26
C LYS A 67 -10.40 -1.21 -5.43
N GLU A 68 -11.07 -0.87 -4.33
CA GLU A 68 -12.32 -0.12 -4.37
C GLU A 68 -12.11 1.32 -4.86
N GLU A 69 -11.06 2.00 -4.42
CA GLU A 69 -10.69 3.35 -4.88
C GLU A 69 -10.40 3.36 -6.38
N LEU A 70 -9.63 2.38 -6.86
CA LEU A 70 -9.37 2.23 -8.30
C LEU A 70 -10.66 1.94 -9.07
N ARG A 71 -11.57 1.14 -8.52
CA ARG A 71 -12.87 0.84 -9.13
C ARG A 71 -13.73 2.10 -9.28
N VAL A 72 -13.81 2.90 -8.22
CA VAL A 72 -14.56 4.18 -8.23
C VAL A 72 -13.95 5.12 -9.26
N THR A 73 -12.63 5.32 -9.23
CA THR A 73 -11.94 6.19 -10.19
C THR A 73 -12.10 5.71 -11.62
N THR A 74 -12.01 4.41 -11.87
CA THR A 74 -12.26 3.80 -13.19
C THR A 74 -13.67 4.10 -13.70
N THR A 75 -14.67 4.04 -12.82
CA THR A 75 -16.06 4.38 -13.15
C THR A 75 -16.19 5.85 -13.54
N ILE A 76 -15.62 6.75 -12.75
CA ILE A 76 -15.62 8.20 -13.00
C ILE A 76 -14.98 8.52 -14.36
N VAL A 77 -13.83 7.93 -14.65
CA VAL A 77 -13.11 8.17 -15.92
C VAL A 77 -13.89 7.61 -17.11
N SER A 78 -14.54 6.45 -16.94
CA SER A 78 -15.44 5.88 -17.95
C SER A 78 -16.66 6.80 -18.24
N GLU A 79 -17.23 7.41 -17.20
CA GLU A 79 -18.32 8.38 -17.34
C GLU A 79 -17.85 9.66 -18.03
N LEU A 80 -16.66 10.14 -17.72
CA LEU A 80 -16.05 11.25 -18.43
C LEU A 80 -15.90 10.96 -19.92
N GLY A 81 -15.50 9.74 -20.26
CA GLY A 81 -15.40 9.32 -21.66
C GLY A 81 -16.74 9.31 -22.43
N CYS A 82 -17.86 9.20 -21.71
CA CYS A 82 -19.21 9.31 -22.26
C CYS A 82 -19.80 10.72 -22.17
N SER A 83 -18.97 11.73 -21.84
CA SER A 83 -19.45 13.08 -21.74
C SER A 83 -19.53 13.76 -23.11
N TYR A 84 -20.71 14.24 -23.46
CA TYR A 84 -20.92 15.06 -24.67
C TYR A 84 -19.99 16.30 -24.71
N GLN A 85 -19.66 16.88 -23.55
CA GLN A 85 -18.77 18.04 -23.48
C GLN A 85 -17.34 17.74 -23.97
N LEU A 86 -16.86 16.51 -23.79
CA LEU A 86 -15.50 16.14 -24.22
C LEU A 86 -15.46 15.79 -25.71
N SER A 87 -16.53 15.17 -26.25
CA SER A 87 -16.57 14.72 -27.63
C SER A 87 -17.00 15.82 -28.60
N SER A 88 -17.90 16.71 -28.19
CA SER A 88 -18.52 17.70 -29.07
C SER A 88 -17.52 18.74 -29.59
N PRO A 89 -17.54 19.08 -30.89
CA PRO A 89 -16.73 20.15 -31.45
C PRO A 89 -17.21 21.58 -31.07
N VAL A 90 -18.40 21.70 -30.46
CA VAL A 90 -18.96 22.99 -30.00
C VAL A 90 -18.12 23.61 -28.88
N PHE A 91 -17.50 22.75 -28.03
CA PHE A 91 -16.68 23.23 -26.92
C PHE A 91 -15.21 23.41 -27.34
N THR A 92 -14.62 24.55 -26.92
CA THR A 92 -13.19 24.79 -27.15
C THR A 92 -12.33 23.85 -26.31
N GLN A 93 -11.04 23.73 -26.64
CA GLN A 93 -10.13 22.88 -25.86
C GLN A 93 -9.97 23.37 -24.42
N GLU A 94 -10.01 24.69 -24.21
CA GLU A 94 -9.98 25.31 -22.89
C GLU A 94 -11.21 24.94 -22.06
N GLN A 95 -12.41 24.95 -22.67
CA GLN A 95 -13.65 24.57 -22.00
C GLN A 95 -13.67 23.09 -21.64
N LYS A 96 -13.16 22.24 -22.54
CA LYS A 96 -13.02 20.80 -22.26
C LYS A 96 -12.04 20.56 -21.11
N GLN A 97 -10.89 21.22 -21.12
CA GLN A 97 -9.91 21.12 -20.04
C GLN A 97 -10.45 21.65 -18.72
N GLN A 98 -11.17 22.76 -18.74
CA GLN A 98 -11.83 23.30 -17.55
C GLN A 98 -12.85 22.30 -16.97
N TYR A 99 -13.64 21.66 -17.82
CA TYR A 99 -14.58 20.63 -17.39
C TYR A 99 -13.86 19.44 -16.71
N ILE A 100 -12.76 18.98 -17.30
CA ILE A 100 -11.92 17.92 -16.69
C ILE A 100 -11.37 18.37 -15.34
N ASN A 101 -10.83 19.60 -15.25
CA ASN A 101 -10.27 20.14 -14.01
C ASN A 101 -11.31 20.21 -12.88
N GLN A 102 -12.54 20.62 -13.18
CA GLN A 102 -13.63 20.61 -12.20
C GLN A 102 -13.94 19.20 -11.66
N ARG A 103 -13.88 18.18 -12.53
CA ARG A 103 -14.06 16.79 -12.10
C ARG A 103 -12.88 16.28 -11.29
N VAL A 104 -11.67 16.59 -11.72
CA VAL A 104 -10.42 16.28 -11.01
C VAL A 104 -10.45 16.84 -9.59
N GLU A 105 -10.84 18.10 -9.44
CA GLU A 105 -10.96 18.75 -8.13
C GLU A 105 -12.07 18.13 -7.27
N ALA A 106 -13.25 17.91 -7.86
CA ALA A 106 -14.41 17.34 -7.15
C ALA A 106 -14.15 15.94 -6.58
N TYR A 107 -13.28 15.17 -7.22
CA TYR A 107 -12.93 13.79 -6.83
C TYR A 107 -11.55 13.65 -6.20
N GLY A 108 -10.88 14.75 -5.84
CA GLY A 108 -9.58 14.73 -5.18
C GLY A 108 -8.45 14.11 -6.02
N MET A 109 -8.53 14.21 -7.35
CA MET A 109 -7.47 13.71 -8.23
C MET A 109 -6.41 14.79 -8.45
N VAL A 110 -5.21 14.40 -8.88
CA VAL A 110 -4.10 15.33 -9.12
C VAL A 110 -4.28 16.13 -10.40
N ARG A 111 -4.67 15.46 -11.49
CA ARG A 111 -4.85 16.07 -12.82
C ARG A 111 -5.59 15.15 -13.76
N GLY A 112 -6.09 15.73 -14.85
CA GLY A 112 -6.67 15.01 -15.98
C GLY A 112 -6.45 15.77 -17.27
N LYS A 113 -6.45 15.06 -18.40
CA LYS A 113 -6.31 15.65 -19.74
C LYS A 113 -7.09 14.86 -20.77
N LEU A 114 -7.41 15.55 -21.86
CA LEU A 114 -7.99 14.98 -23.07
C LEU A 114 -6.92 14.85 -24.14
N ILE A 115 -6.79 13.66 -24.70
CA ILE A 115 -5.91 13.33 -25.82
C ILE A 115 -6.78 13.10 -27.03
N GLY A 116 -6.48 13.79 -28.13
CA GLY A 116 -7.16 13.57 -29.41
C GLY A 116 -6.85 12.19 -30.01
N SER A 117 -7.62 11.77 -31.00
CA SER A 117 -7.42 10.50 -31.71
C SER A 117 -6.04 10.36 -32.37
N ASN A 118 -5.35 11.48 -32.62
CA ASN A 118 -3.97 11.52 -33.11
C ASN A 118 -2.90 11.31 -32.02
N GLY A 119 -3.29 11.13 -30.76
CA GLY A 119 -2.37 10.95 -29.63
C GLY A 119 -1.84 12.24 -29.02
N ILE A 120 -2.27 13.40 -29.52
CA ILE A 120 -1.80 14.71 -29.05
C ILE A 120 -2.85 15.36 -28.15
N CYS A 121 -2.42 15.85 -26.99
CA CYS A 121 -3.26 16.69 -26.15
C CYS A 121 -3.43 18.07 -26.81
N ALA A 122 -4.64 18.39 -27.25
CA ALA A 122 -4.90 19.65 -27.94
C ALA A 122 -4.76 20.90 -27.05
N TYR A 123 -4.82 20.74 -25.71
CA TYR A 123 -4.68 21.83 -24.75
C TYR A 123 -3.23 22.30 -24.57
N ASP A 124 -2.25 21.37 -24.52
CA ASP A 124 -0.85 21.69 -24.24
C ASP A 124 0.16 21.14 -25.27
N GLY A 125 -0.32 20.47 -26.31
CA GLY A 125 0.52 19.94 -27.38
C GLY A 125 1.34 18.70 -27.02
N THR A 126 1.19 18.13 -25.82
CA THR A 126 1.95 16.96 -25.38
C THR A 126 1.54 15.73 -26.20
N ASP A 127 2.53 15.02 -26.75
CA ASP A 127 2.33 13.78 -27.48
C ASP A 127 2.31 12.57 -26.54
N TYR A 128 1.22 11.79 -26.57
CA TYR A 128 0.97 10.58 -25.80
C TYR A 128 0.78 9.35 -26.71
N SER A 129 1.01 9.48 -28.02
CA SER A 129 0.77 8.42 -29.02
C SER A 129 1.60 7.15 -28.77
N ASP A 130 2.76 7.28 -28.12
CA ASP A 130 3.63 6.18 -27.71
C ASP A 130 3.12 5.39 -26.50
N ARG A 131 2.23 5.97 -25.70
CA ARG A 131 1.78 5.42 -24.43
C ARG A 131 0.83 4.24 -24.64
N TYR A 132 1.09 3.13 -23.93
CA TYR A 132 0.28 1.92 -24.05
C TYR A 132 -1.17 2.14 -23.59
N TYR A 133 -1.40 2.91 -22.52
CA TYR A 133 -2.74 3.21 -22.05
C TYR A 133 -3.55 4.00 -23.07
N PHE A 134 -2.93 4.92 -23.84
CA PHE A 134 -3.58 5.60 -24.95
C PHE A 134 -4.00 4.61 -26.03
N LYS A 135 -3.07 3.73 -26.46
CA LYS A 135 -3.34 2.75 -27.52
C LYS A 135 -4.46 1.79 -27.17
N ARG A 136 -4.49 1.31 -25.92
CA ARG A 136 -5.55 0.42 -25.45
C ARG A 136 -6.89 1.13 -25.29
N SER A 137 -6.91 2.37 -24.78
CA SER A 137 -8.15 3.13 -24.69
C SER A 137 -8.71 3.50 -26.06
N MET A 138 -7.87 3.72 -27.08
CA MET A 138 -8.35 3.84 -28.48
C MET A 138 -8.95 2.55 -29.05
N GLN A 139 -8.76 1.42 -28.37
CA GLN A 139 -9.41 0.13 -28.70
C GLN A 139 -10.69 -0.12 -27.87
N GLY A 140 -11.14 0.85 -27.08
CA GLY A 140 -12.36 0.77 -26.28
C GLY A 140 -12.16 0.31 -24.84
N GLU A 141 -10.90 0.13 -24.39
CA GLU A 141 -10.63 -0.34 -23.03
C GLU A 141 -10.49 0.81 -22.04
N VAL A 142 -11.01 0.61 -20.83
CA VAL A 142 -10.66 1.44 -19.67
C VAL A 142 -9.42 0.83 -19.03
N VAL A 143 -8.35 1.61 -18.91
CA VAL A 143 -7.02 1.11 -18.52
C VAL A 143 -6.55 1.77 -17.24
N VAL A 144 -6.17 0.95 -16.28
CA VAL A 144 -5.33 1.36 -15.14
C VAL A 144 -3.89 1.04 -15.49
N SER A 145 -3.03 2.04 -15.54
CA SER A 145 -1.63 1.84 -15.94
C SER A 145 -0.80 1.24 -14.81
N ASP A 146 0.26 0.51 -15.15
CA ASP A 146 1.38 0.39 -14.24
C ASP A 146 1.94 1.78 -13.90
N PRO A 147 2.72 1.92 -12.80
CA PRO A 147 3.38 3.19 -12.52
C PRO A 147 4.28 3.62 -13.68
N VAL A 148 4.01 4.79 -14.23
CA VAL A 148 4.75 5.37 -15.37
C VAL A 148 5.33 6.73 -15.01
N ILE A 149 6.42 7.10 -15.65
CA ILE A 149 6.94 8.47 -15.57
C ILE A 149 6.04 9.39 -16.40
N ALA A 150 5.39 10.32 -15.70
CA ALA A 150 4.48 11.27 -16.33
C ALA A 150 5.24 12.28 -17.19
N LYS A 151 4.73 12.53 -18.42
CA LYS A 151 5.36 13.48 -19.37
C LYS A 151 5.26 14.94 -18.94
N THR A 152 4.35 15.25 -17.99
CA THR A 152 4.08 16.62 -17.54
C THR A 152 5.04 17.13 -16.49
N ASP A 153 5.44 16.27 -15.52
CA ASP A 153 6.23 16.67 -14.35
C ASP A 153 7.36 15.69 -14.01
N GLY A 154 7.50 14.62 -14.80
CA GLY A 154 8.54 13.60 -14.59
C GLY A 154 8.35 12.74 -13.34
N LYS A 155 7.20 12.82 -12.65
CA LYS A 155 6.92 12.03 -11.46
C LYS A 155 6.36 10.66 -11.81
N LEU A 156 6.65 9.68 -10.96
CA LEU A 156 6.03 8.38 -11.04
C LEU A 156 4.54 8.50 -10.71
N SER A 157 3.68 8.04 -11.60
CA SER A 157 2.23 8.19 -11.45
C SER A 157 1.51 6.99 -12.03
N VAL A 158 0.40 6.60 -11.41
CA VAL A 158 -0.58 5.69 -11.99
C VAL A 158 -1.55 6.52 -12.83
N ILE A 159 -1.88 6.05 -14.02
CA ILE A 159 -2.79 6.74 -14.94
C ILE A 159 -4.00 5.85 -15.15
N ILE A 160 -5.19 6.44 -15.03
CA ILE A 160 -6.44 5.78 -15.38
C ILE A 160 -7.00 6.48 -16.61
N SER A 161 -7.23 5.72 -17.68
CA SER A 161 -7.66 6.26 -18.97
C SER A 161 -8.89 5.53 -19.50
N ALA A 162 -9.72 6.25 -20.23
CA ALA A 162 -10.90 5.71 -20.89
C ALA A 162 -11.06 6.32 -22.29
N PRO A 163 -11.69 5.58 -23.21
CA PRO A 163 -12.07 6.12 -24.51
C PRO A 163 -13.09 7.26 -24.36
N VAL A 164 -12.99 8.26 -25.23
CA VAL A 164 -14.00 9.30 -25.40
C VAL A 164 -14.80 8.98 -26.64
N TYR A 165 -16.09 8.76 -26.44
CA TYR A 165 -17.02 8.36 -27.49
C TYR A 165 -17.68 9.58 -28.12
N ALA A 166 -17.87 9.54 -29.44
CA ALA A 166 -18.60 10.55 -30.17
C ALA A 166 -20.01 10.72 -29.56
N ASP A 167 -20.41 11.97 -29.39
CA ASP A 167 -21.71 12.36 -28.79
C ASP A 167 -22.01 11.73 -27.40
N GLY A 168 -20.98 11.17 -26.74
CA GLY A 168 -21.12 10.48 -25.45
C GLY A 168 -21.73 9.09 -25.52
N ASP A 169 -21.95 8.55 -26.73
CA ASP A 169 -22.54 7.22 -26.94
C ASP A 169 -21.43 6.16 -26.96
N LYS A 170 -21.49 5.21 -26.01
CA LYS A 170 -20.55 4.07 -25.91
C LYS A 170 -20.52 3.16 -27.15
N ASN A 171 -21.55 3.23 -27.98
CA ASN A 171 -21.62 2.47 -29.24
C ASN A 171 -21.09 3.30 -30.43
N GLY A 172 -20.75 4.57 -30.20
CA GLY A 172 -20.20 5.45 -31.22
C GLY A 172 -18.71 5.29 -31.45
N ASP A 173 -18.19 6.03 -32.40
CA ASP A 173 -16.76 6.06 -32.69
C ASP A 173 -15.95 6.67 -31.54
N ILE A 174 -14.73 6.16 -31.35
CA ILE A 174 -13.81 6.72 -30.38
C ILE A 174 -13.09 7.94 -30.98
N VAL A 175 -13.31 9.10 -30.42
CA VAL A 175 -12.79 10.39 -30.90
C VAL A 175 -11.55 10.87 -30.12
N GLY A 176 -11.21 10.17 -29.05
CA GLY A 176 -10.04 10.49 -28.22
C GLY A 176 -9.97 9.64 -26.97
N VAL A 177 -9.11 10.03 -26.06
CA VAL A 177 -8.90 9.36 -24.78
C VAL A 177 -8.86 10.42 -23.66
N VAL A 178 -9.62 10.24 -22.61
CA VAL A 178 -9.49 11.01 -21.38
C VAL A 178 -8.67 10.19 -20.38
N PHE A 179 -7.76 10.85 -19.67
CA PHE A 179 -7.07 10.22 -18.56
C PHE A 179 -7.05 11.12 -17.33
N VAL A 180 -6.94 10.48 -16.18
CA VAL A 180 -6.73 11.15 -14.90
C VAL A 180 -5.56 10.49 -14.16
N VAL A 181 -4.99 11.25 -13.23
CA VAL A 181 -3.98 10.79 -12.28
C VAL A 181 -4.61 10.89 -10.89
N PRO A 182 -4.90 9.77 -10.23
CA PRO A 182 -5.38 9.78 -8.85
C PRO A 182 -4.31 10.33 -7.90
N ASP A 183 -4.74 10.80 -6.73
CA ASP A 183 -3.80 11.24 -5.70
C ASP A 183 -3.07 10.01 -5.12
N PRO A 184 -1.72 10.01 -5.07
CA PRO A 184 -0.98 8.89 -4.49
C PRO A 184 -1.24 8.72 -2.98
N GLU A 185 -1.81 9.69 -2.30
CA GLU A 185 -2.15 9.56 -0.87
C GLU A 185 -3.20 8.46 -0.60
N PHE A 186 -3.98 8.04 -1.59
CA PHE A 186 -4.88 6.89 -1.43
C PHE A 186 -4.13 5.55 -1.26
N LEU A 187 -2.83 5.52 -1.56
CA LEU A 187 -1.98 4.34 -1.38
C LEU A 187 -1.37 4.24 0.04
N ASN A 188 -1.56 5.26 0.87
CA ASN A 188 -1.11 5.33 2.26
C ASN A 188 -2.32 5.13 3.20
#